data_f9d5f8e89199f1523cfee89998a5c6c0
#
_entry.id   f9d5f8e89199f1523cfee89998a5c6c0
#
_cell.length_a   1.000
_cell.length_b   1.000
_cell.length_c   1.000
_cell.angle_alpha   90.00
_cell.angle_beta   90.00
_cell.angle_gamma   90.00
#
_symmetry.space_group_name_H-M   'P 1'
#
loop_
_entity.id
_entity.type
_entity.pdbx_description
1 polymer ?
#
loop_
_entity_poly.entity_id
_entity_poly.type
_entity_poly.pdbx_seq_one_letter_code
_entity_poly.pdbx_strand_id
1 'polypeptide(L)'
;MSSRKKLSAKTETFTRASRRRFLRGAVGSTGIVAALAASNKIGAPYIGTAKAQTTTWKIQTSWPGGIGLNLFKNWCNSIIEKTGGELAFQPFGAKDVVGDFQLFDAVKNGVLHAMNPFTIYWAGRMPASVFLTSYPLGPRNPHEWDVFYYGLGGLEIARELFSQQRMHYVGPIHHGPNIIHSKVPLRSIEDFAGRKMRLPGGMVAEVFQAAGAKTTLLPGSEIFPALEKGVIDVADYVGPAVNYALGFHQVTRFISMGPPGFMSLYQPVDLMDLTVGMGAWNALSPQMQQFLEMEVHVYSDMHHAGIQKADQDAWAKFEEAGTVVTRLSEEDVEKFIRLAIPRWFAWANKDKNAARVFKIQLDYMMSGSLGYVNKDMIQGQQLKWS
;
A
#
# COMPACT_ATOMS: atom_id res chain seq x y z
N MET A 1 -11.11 0.07 66.90
CA MET A 1 -10.63 -1.31 67.08
C MET A 1 -10.43 -1.93 65.75
N SER A 2 -9.24 -2.07 65.46
CA SER A 2 -8.38 -2.59 64.45
C SER A 2 -8.68 -4.04 64.01
N SER A 3 -8.62 -4.39 62.76
CA SER A 3 -8.06 -5.66 62.34
C SER A 3 -7.58 -5.57 60.87
N ARG A 4 -6.28 -5.38 60.69
CA ARG A 4 -5.56 -5.57 59.41
C ARG A 4 -5.34 -7.07 59.20
N LYS A 5 -5.90 -7.65 58.13
CA LYS A 5 -5.47 -8.97 57.61
C LYS A 5 -4.32 -8.78 56.63
N LYS A 6 -3.15 -9.32 56.99
CA LYS A 6 -1.98 -9.50 56.17
C LYS A 6 -2.24 -10.62 55.14
N LEU A 7 -2.11 -10.37 53.85
CA LEU A 7 -1.96 -11.39 52.83
C LEU A 7 -0.48 -11.75 52.75
N SER A 8 -0.16 -13.01 53.04
CA SER A 8 1.16 -13.63 52.86
C SER A 8 1.31 -14.07 51.40
N ALA A 9 2.28 -13.50 50.66
CA ALA A 9 2.70 -13.99 49.35
C ALA A 9 3.54 -15.27 49.54
N LYS A 10 3.08 -16.40 49.03
CA LYS A 10 3.91 -17.62 48.85
C LYS A 10 4.65 -17.50 47.53
N THR A 11 5.95 -17.30 47.60
CA THR A 11 6.87 -17.42 46.49
C THR A 11 7.23 -18.89 46.34
N GLU A 12 6.72 -19.56 45.33
CA GLU A 12 7.16 -20.94 44.99
C GLU A 12 8.48 -20.87 44.19
N THR A 13 9.54 -21.33 44.84
CA THR A 13 10.85 -21.55 44.23
C THR A 13 10.83 -22.84 43.41
N PHE A 14 10.86 -22.72 42.11
CA PHE A 14 11.07 -23.86 41.18
C PHE A 14 12.49 -24.41 41.35
N THR A 15 12.62 -25.63 41.90
CA THR A 15 13.88 -26.32 42.10
C THR A 15 14.44 -26.90 40.78
N ARG A 16 15.77 -26.97 40.66
CA ARG A 16 16.54 -27.50 39.50
C ARG A 16 16.14 -28.90 39.02
N ALA A 17 15.41 -29.68 39.82
CA ALA A 17 14.94 -31.02 39.50
C ALA A 17 13.79 -31.07 38.49
N SER A 18 12.95 -30.04 38.39
CA SER A 18 11.82 -30.00 37.43
C SER A 18 12.25 -29.71 36.00
N ARG A 19 13.38 -28.99 35.81
CA ARG A 19 13.93 -28.72 34.45
C ARG A 19 14.52 -29.97 33.77
N ARG A 20 15.10 -30.93 34.54
CA ARG A 20 15.64 -32.19 33.98
C ARG A 20 14.55 -33.19 33.61
N ARG A 21 13.37 -33.14 34.20
CA ARG A 21 12.25 -34.02 33.85
C ARG A 21 11.53 -33.58 32.58
N PHE A 22 11.49 -32.29 32.31
CA PHE A 22 10.89 -31.76 31.10
C PHE A 22 11.71 -32.10 29.83
N LEU A 23 13.04 -32.16 29.95
CA LEU A 23 13.94 -32.51 28.82
C LEU A 23 14.06 -34.00 28.57
N ARG A 24 13.65 -34.89 29.50
CA ARG A 24 13.67 -36.37 29.31
C ARG A 24 12.37 -36.94 28.72
N GLY A 25 11.28 -36.14 28.66
CA GLY A 25 10.02 -36.52 28.00
C GLY A 25 9.98 -36.29 26.50
N ALA A 26 10.99 -35.66 25.92
CA ALA A 26 11.02 -35.26 24.51
C ALA A 26 11.71 -36.27 23.55
N VAL A 27 12.08 -37.44 24.01
CA VAL A 27 12.79 -38.45 23.19
C VAL A 27 11.88 -39.66 22.86
N GLY A 28 10.59 -39.41 22.64
CA GLY A 28 9.65 -40.50 22.33
C GLY A 28 8.61 -40.19 21.25
N SER A 29 8.82 -39.18 20.40
CA SER A 29 7.84 -38.84 19.34
C SER A 29 8.49 -38.58 17.98
N THR A 30 9.14 -39.61 17.43
CA THR A 30 9.59 -39.63 16.02
C THR A 30 8.44 -39.55 15.00
N GLY A 31 7.18 -39.61 15.43
CA GLY A 31 6.01 -39.47 14.55
C GLY A 31 5.51 -38.04 14.32
N ILE A 32 5.76 -37.09 15.24
CA ILE A 32 5.25 -35.71 15.13
C ILE A 32 6.21 -34.84 14.31
N VAL A 33 7.52 -35.15 14.33
CA VAL A 33 8.51 -34.40 13.53
C VAL A 33 8.35 -34.70 12.04
N ALA A 34 7.93 -35.90 11.66
CA ALA A 34 7.66 -36.24 10.25
C ALA A 34 6.37 -35.58 9.70
N ALA A 35 5.36 -35.38 10.54
CA ALA A 35 4.10 -34.69 10.13
C ALA A 35 4.28 -33.18 10.00
N LEU A 36 5.13 -32.53 10.81
CA LEU A 36 5.50 -31.13 10.68
C LEU A 36 6.44 -30.89 9.50
N ALA A 37 7.29 -31.86 9.11
CA ALA A 37 8.11 -31.75 7.91
C ALA A 37 7.30 -31.88 6.60
N ALA A 38 6.11 -32.47 6.63
CA ALA A 38 5.23 -32.62 5.48
C ALA A 38 4.29 -31.42 5.29
N SER A 39 4.08 -30.58 6.32
CA SER A 39 3.22 -29.38 6.25
C SER A 39 4.00 -28.06 6.14
N ASN A 40 5.31 -28.05 6.40
CA ASN A 40 6.15 -26.89 6.22
C ASN A 40 6.71 -26.83 4.78
N LYS A 41 5.88 -26.43 3.83
CA LYS A 41 6.35 -25.72 2.65
C LYS A 41 6.64 -24.26 3.02
N ILE A 42 7.38 -24.01 4.09
CA ILE A 42 8.13 -22.78 4.26
C ILE A 42 9.21 -22.87 3.19
N GLY A 43 9.10 -22.03 2.15
CA GLY A 43 9.99 -22.10 1.01
C GLY A 43 11.44 -22.10 1.46
N ALA A 44 12.12 -23.19 1.18
CA ALA A 44 13.57 -23.18 1.23
C ALA A 44 14.05 -22.02 0.34
N PRO A 45 15.14 -21.33 0.68
CA PRO A 45 15.71 -20.34 -0.21
C PRO A 45 15.85 -20.97 -1.59
N TYR A 46 15.46 -20.22 -2.64
CA TYR A 46 15.57 -20.69 -4.01
C TYR A 46 17.02 -21.14 -4.27
N ILE A 47 17.23 -22.43 -4.48
CA ILE A 47 18.55 -22.96 -4.83
C ILE A 47 18.52 -23.17 -6.34
N GLY A 48 19.02 -22.18 -7.06
CA GLY A 48 19.15 -22.24 -8.52
C GLY A 48 20.06 -23.38 -8.94
N THR A 49 19.68 -24.12 -9.98
CA THR A 49 20.55 -25.10 -10.63
C THR A 49 21.58 -24.36 -11.48
N ALA A 50 22.85 -24.49 -11.15
CA ALA A 50 23.95 -23.78 -11.81
C ALA A 50 23.95 -24.00 -13.33
N LYS A 51 23.89 -22.87 -14.11
CA LYS A 51 24.08 -22.71 -15.57
C LYS A 51 22.84 -22.53 -16.43
N ALA A 52 21.72 -22.01 -15.93
CA ALA A 52 20.74 -21.42 -16.82
C ALA A 52 21.25 -20.03 -17.30
N GLN A 53 20.98 -19.70 -18.57
CA GLN A 53 21.22 -18.34 -19.06
C GLN A 53 20.39 -17.35 -18.23
N THR A 54 21.02 -16.30 -17.68
CA THR A 54 20.34 -15.30 -16.87
C THR A 54 19.19 -14.66 -17.66
N THR A 55 17.97 -14.80 -17.15
CA THR A 55 16.82 -14.08 -17.69
C THR A 55 16.84 -12.65 -17.13
N THR A 56 16.84 -11.64 -18.00
CA THR A 56 16.84 -10.23 -17.55
C THR A 56 15.51 -9.57 -17.85
N TRP A 57 14.87 -9.02 -16.83
CA TRP A 57 13.63 -8.26 -16.97
C TRP A 57 13.88 -6.76 -16.84
N LYS A 58 13.38 -6.00 -17.83
CA LYS A 58 13.24 -4.55 -17.72
C LYS A 58 12.02 -4.23 -16.87
N ILE A 59 12.21 -3.54 -15.76
CA ILE A 59 11.15 -3.18 -14.82
C ILE A 59 11.19 -1.68 -14.52
N GLN A 60 10.07 -0.98 -14.68
CA GLN A 60 9.97 0.44 -14.38
C GLN A 60 9.00 0.69 -13.23
N THR A 61 9.41 1.55 -12.30
CA THR A 61 8.57 2.05 -11.21
C THR A 61 8.02 3.45 -11.52
N SER A 62 6.94 3.84 -10.84
CA SER A 62 6.44 5.23 -10.80
C SER A 62 7.11 6.09 -9.73
N TRP A 63 8.12 5.59 -9.02
CA TRP A 63 8.93 6.42 -8.12
C TRP A 63 9.82 7.38 -8.93
N PRO A 64 9.63 8.73 -8.79
CA PRO A 64 10.46 9.70 -9.52
C PRO A 64 11.81 9.95 -8.85
N GLY A 65 11.97 9.57 -7.57
CA GLY A 65 13.18 9.81 -6.79
C GLY A 65 13.01 9.47 -5.31
N GLY A 66 13.97 9.93 -4.50
CA GLY A 66 13.93 9.77 -3.06
C GLY A 66 14.09 8.33 -2.58
N ILE A 67 13.68 8.10 -1.33
CA ILE A 67 13.84 6.79 -0.67
C ILE A 67 13.06 5.69 -1.38
N GLY A 68 11.88 5.97 -1.93
CA GLY A 68 11.07 4.97 -2.63
C GLY A 68 11.79 4.38 -3.84
N LEU A 69 12.42 5.23 -4.69
CA LEU A 69 13.23 4.77 -5.82
C LEU A 69 14.47 3.99 -5.36
N ASN A 70 15.13 4.44 -4.29
CA ASN A 70 16.32 3.76 -3.77
C ASN A 70 15.99 2.36 -3.25
N LEU A 71 14.92 2.21 -2.48
CA LEU A 71 14.47 0.90 -1.97
C LEU A 71 14.09 -0.03 -3.13
N PHE A 72 13.37 0.49 -4.14
CA PHE A 72 13.03 -0.27 -5.33
C PHE A 72 14.27 -0.77 -6.08
N LYS A 73 15.25 0.11 -6.36
CA LYS A 73 16.48 -0.27 -7.05
C LYS A 73 17.30 -1.28 -6.26
N ASN A 74 17.41 -1.09 -4.94
CA ASN A 74 18.13 -2.03 -4.08
C ASN A 74 17.49 -3.41 -4.08
N TRP A 75 16.16 -3.46 -4.00
CA TRP A 75 15.43 -4.72 -4.11
C TRP A 75 15.66 -5.38 -5.47
N CYS A 76 15.50 -4.67 -6.57
CA CYS A 76 15.72 -5.19 -7.92
C CYS A 76 17.14 -5.76 -8.08
N ASN A 77 18.15 -5.04 -7.56
CA ASN A 77 19.54 -5.48 -7.63
C ASN A 77 19.82 -6.74 -6.78
N SER A 78 19.05 -7.00 -5.74
CA SER A 78 19.20 -8.19 -4.89
C SER A 78 18.66 -9.47 -5.54
N ILE A 79 17.80 -9.38 -6.52
CA ILE A 79 17.12 -10.54 -7.13
C ILE A 79 18.11 -11.49 -7.79
N ILE A 80 19.14 -10.98 -8.47
CA ILE A 80 20.14 -11.83 -9.13
C ILE A 80 20.89 -12.71 -8.15
N GLU A 81 21.24 -12.19 -6.97
CA GLU A 81 21.93 -12.97 -5.92
C GLU A 81 20.97 -13.98 -5.29
N LYS A 82 19.75 -13.55 -4.97
CA LYS A 82 18.72 -14.39 -4.36
C LYS A 82 18.29 -15.57 -5.24
N THR A 83 18.41 -15.42 -6.56
CA THR A 83 18.04 -16.44 -7.54
C THR A 83 19.25 -17.22 -8.08
N GLY A 84 20.44 -17.05 -7.49
CA GLY A 84 21.65 -17.71 -7.96
C GLY A 84 22.04 -17.39 -9.39
N GLY A 85 21.63 -16.21 -9.90
CA GLY A 85 21.92 -15.74 -11.26
C GLY A 85 20.88 -16.10 -12.31
N GLU A 86 19.79 -16.79 -11.96
CA GLU A 86 18.76 -17.20 -12.94
C GLU A 86 17.90 -16.03 -13.40
N LEU A 87 17.58 -15.07 -12.51
CA LEU A 87 16.75 -13.90 -12.81
C LEU A 87 17.46 -12.61 -12.39
N ALA A 88 17.53 -11.65 -13.28
CA ALA A 88 18.01 -10.30 -13.01
C ALA A 88 16.95 -9.27 -13.37
N PHE A 89 16.83 -8.24 -12.53
CA PHE A 89 16.01 -7.06 -12.85
C PHE A 89 16.90 -5.90 -13.28
N GLN A 90 16.52 -5.25 -14.38
CA GLN A 90 17.05 -3.97 -14.81
C GLN A 90 16.06 -2.87 -14.40
N PRO A 91 16.31 -2.16 -13.27
CA PRO A 91 15.36 -1.19 -12.75
C PRO A 91 15.43 0.16 -13.46
N PHE A 92 14.27 0.72 -13.73
CA PHE A 92 14.08 2.07 -14.25
C PHE A 92 13.20 2.88 -13.31
N GLY A 93 13.50 4.16 -13.12
CA GLY A 93 12.67 5.12 -12.41
C GLY A 93 11.50 5.63 -13.28
N ALA A 94 10.67 6.50 -12.69
CA ALA A 94 9.57 7.13 -13.44
C ALA A 94 10.08 7.88 -14.67
N LYS A 95 9.43 7.66 -15.81
CA LYS A 95 9.75 8.26 -17.13
C LYS A 95 11.07 7.82 -17.80
N ASP A 96 11.83 6.90 -17.20
CA ASP A 96 13.10 6.47 -17.80
C ASP A 96 12.91 5.73 -19.14
N VAL A 97 11.82 4.96 -19.29
CA VAL A 97 11.49 4.22 -20.53
C VAL A 97 10.20 4.76 -21.14
N VAL A 98 9.12 4.83 -20.35
CA VAL A 98 7.82 5.38 -20.76
C VAL A 98 7.25 6.25 -19.66
N GLY A 99 6.29 7.14 -19.98
CA GLY A 99 5.58 7.92 -18.98
C GLY A 99 4.74 7.04 -18.03
N ASP A 100 4.45 7.53 -16.82
CA ASP A 100 3.79 6.73 -15.78
C ASP A 100 2.46 6.12 -16.23
N PHE A 101 1.65 6.87 -16.97
CA PHE A 101 0.34 6.41 -17.45
C PHE A 101 0.42 5.48 -18.68
N GLN A 102 1.60 5.34 -19.30
CA GLN A 102 1.89 4.38 -20.38
C GLN A 102 2.45 3.04 -19.86
N LEU A 103 2.80 2.92 -18.57
CA LEU A 103 3.35 1.69 -17.98
C LEU A 103 2.48 0.46 -18.27
N PHE A 104 1.17 0.59 -18.10
CA PHE A 104 0.22 -0.49 -18.35
C PHE A 104 0.32 -1.05 -19.76
N ASP A 105 0.32 -0.18 -20.76
CA ASP A 105 0.42 -0.58 -22.18
C ASP A 105 1.82 -1.08 -22.52
N ALA A 106 2.87 -0.51 -21.91
CA ALA A 106 4.25 -0.95 -22.12
C ALA A 106 4.46 -2.40 -21.65
N VAL A 107 3.90 -2.79 -20.49
CA VAL A 107 3.97 -4.18 -20.00
C VAL A 107 3.06 -5.09 -20.79
N LYS A 108 1.82 -4.67 -21.07
CA LYS A 108 0.86 -5.42 -21.87
C LYS A 108 1.39 -5.79 -23.25
N ASN A 109 2.18 -4.90 -23.85
CA ASN A 109 2.74 -5.05 -25.19
C ASN A 109 4.20 -5.56 -25.20
N GLY A 110 4.80 -5.87 -24.04
CA GLY A 110 6.13 -6.45 -23.92
C GLY A 110 7.30 -5.48 -24.14
N VAL A 111 7.09 -4.16 -24.11
CA VAL A 111 8.16 -3.15 -24.09
C VAL A 111 8.94 -3.21 -22.77
N LEU A 112 8.20 -3.39 -21.68
CA LEU A 112 8.69 -3.71 -20.35
C LEU A 112 8.22 -5.11 -19.97
N HIS A 113 9.02 -5.82 -19.17
CA HIS A 113 8.64 -7.13 -18.64
C HIS A 113 7.72 -7.00 -17.42
N ALA A 114 7.97 -5.97 -16.61
CA ALA A 114 7.21 -5.71 -15.39
C ALA A 114 7.11 -4.22 -15.08
N MET A 115 6.16 -3.88 -14.22
CA MET A 115 5.97 -2.53 -13.69
C MET A 115 5.75 -2.55 -12.19
N ASN A 116 6.15 -1.45 -11.54
CA ASN A 116 5.81 -1.12 -10.15
C ASN A 116 5.13 0.25 -10.12
N PRO A 117 3.82 0.32 -10.46
CA PRO A 117 3.05 1.55 -10.55
C PRO A 117 2.34 1.88 -9.24
N PHE A 118 1.81 3.09 -9.13
CA PHE A 118 0.70 3.36 -8.21
C PHE A 118 -0.59 2.79 -8.82
N THR A 119 -1.17 1.78 -8.20
CA THR A 119 -2.30 0.99 -8.73
C THR A 119 -3.52 1.85 -9.07
N ILE A 120 -3.71 2.98 -8.36
CA ILE A 120 -4.79 3.94 -8.59
C ILE A 120 -4.77 4.53 -10.01
N TYR A 121 -3.62 4.58 -10.68
CA TYR A 121 -3.51 5.16 -12.03
C TYR A 121 -4.34 4.41 -13.08
N TRP A 122 -4.79 3.20 -12.78
CA TRP A 122 -5.61 2.39 -13.68
C TRP A 122 -7.12 2.57 -13.50
N ALA A 123 -7.56 3.46 -12.60
CA ALA A 123 -8.97 3.72 -12.29
C ALA A 123 -9.86 3.95 -13.53
N GLY A 124 -9.34 4.68 -14.52
CA GLY A 124 -10.06 4.95 -15.77
C GLY A 124 -10.19 3.75 -16.72
N ARG A 125 -9.31 2.73 -16.59
CA ARG A 125 -9.30 1.51 -17.41
C ARG A 125 -9.99 0.34 -16.73
N MET A 126 -9.83 0.25 -15.42
CA MET A 126 -10.29 -0.85 -14.59
C MET A 126 -10.86 -0.27 -13.29
N PRO A 127 -12.18 0.04 -13.24
CA PRO A 127 -12.80 0.65 -12.06
C PRO A 127 -12.50 -0.09 -10.74
N ALA A 128 -12.38 -1.42 -10.79
CA ALA A 128 -12.01 -2.23 -9.63
C ALA A 128 -10.63 -1.87 -9.03
N SER A 129 -9.71 -1.26 -9.81
CA SER A 129 -8.37 -0.92 -9.32
C SER A 129 -8.39 0.10 -8.18
N VAL A 130 -9.46 0.91 -8.06
CA VAL A 130 -9.59 1.86 -6.94
C VAL A 130 -9.74 1.15 -5.59
N PHE A 131 -10.19 -0.11 -5.59
CA PHE A 131 -10.35 -0.95 -4.41
C PHE A 131 -9.18 -1.93 -4.23
N LEU A 132 -8.20 -1.94 -5.15
CA LEU A 132 -6.95 -2.68 -5.01
C LEU A 132 -5.81 -1.81 -4.45
N THR A 133 -6.09 -0.57 -4.09
CA THR A 133 -5.16 0.37 -3.47
C THR A 133 -5.93 1.28 -2.50
N SER A 134 -5.24 2.22 -1.87
CA SER A 134 -5.85 3.10 -0.88
C SER A 134 -6.90 4.02 -1.49
N TYR A 135 -8.01 4.13 -0.79
CA TYR A 135 -9.12 5.03 -1.13
C TYR A 135 -9.66 5.72 0.13
N PRO A 136 -10.44 6.80 -0.02
CA PRO A 136 -10.95 7.57 1.11
C PRO A 136 -11.65 6.69 2.14
N LEU A 137 -11.18 6.70 3.39
CA LEU A 137 -11.69 5.94 4.53
C LEU A 137 -11.64 4.41 4.36
N GLY A 138 -10.86 3.89 3.41
CA GLY A 138 -10.63 2.45 3.22
C GLY A 138 -9.78 1.84 4.35
N PRO A 139 -9.23 0.63 4.14
CA PRO A 139 -8.35 -0.01 5.12
C PRO A 139 -7.24 0.93 5.60
N ARG A 140 -6.96 0.92 6.92
CA ARG A 140 -6.22 2.02 7.60
C ARG A 140 -4.76 1.73 7.86
N ASN A 141 -4.35 0.47 7.70
CA ASN A 141 -2.97 0.05 7.96
C ASN A 141 -2.57 -1.14 7.05
N PRO A 142 -1.29 -1.45 6.90
CA PRO A 142 -0.81 -2.55 6.06
C PRO A 142 -1.43 -3.89 6.40
N HIS A 143 -1.59 -4.19 7.69
CA HIS A 143 -2.17 -5.47 8.13
C HIS A 143 -3.61 -5.68 7.64
N GLU A 144 -4.43 -4.64 7.62
CA GLU A 144 -5.80 -4.73 7.08
C GLU A 144 -5.78 -5.02 5.58
N TRP A 145 -4.81 -4.46 4.84
CA TRP A 145 -4.60 -4.77 3.43
C TRP A 145 -4.11 -6.21 3.23
N ASP A 146 -3.19 -6.69 4.07
CA ASP A 146 -2.70 -8.07 4.00
C ASP A 146 -3.83 -9.07 4.29
N VAL A 147 -4.69 -8.80 5.28
CA VAL A 147 -5.88 -9.61 5.52
C VAL A 147 -6.80 -9.63 4.29
N PHE A 148 -7.02 -8.48 3.64
CA PHE A 148 -7.79 -8.44 2.40
C PHE A 148 -7.14 -9.25 1.29
N TYR A 149 -5.85 -9.04 1.02
CA TYR A 149 -5.17 -9.68 -0.10
C TYR A 149 -4.94 -11.18 0.13
N TYR A 150 -4.39 -11.55 1.27
CA TYR A 150 -3.92 -12.92 1.53
C TYR A 150 -4.91 -13.77 2.33
N GLY A 151 -5.88 -13.16 3.00
CA GLY A 151 -6.86 -13.85 3.83
C GLY A 151 -8.28 -13.91 3.27
N LEU A 152 -8.69 -12.89 2.51
CA LEU A 152 -10.08 -12.73 2.04
C LEU A 152 -10.23 -12.89 0.52
N GLY A 153 -9.18 -13.31 -0.20
CA GLY A 153 -9.24 -13.59 -1.64
C GLY A 153 -9.00 -12.37 -2.54
N GLY A 154 -8.51 -11.26 -2.00
CA GLY A 154 -8.20 -10.05 -2.78
C GLY A 154 -7.11 -10.28 -3.82
N LEU A 155 -6.10 -11.09 -3.50
CA LEU A 155 -5.01 -11.41 -4.42
C LEU A 155 -5.48 -12.20 -5.64
N GLU A 156 -6.32 -13.21 -5.42
CA GLU A 156 -6.90 -14.02 -6.50
C GLU A 156 -7.74 -13.16 -7.44
N ILE A 157 -8.53 -12.24 -6.89
CA ILE A 157 -9.34 -11.32 -7.71
C ILE A 157 -8.44 -10.36 -8.49
N ALA A 158 -7.40 -9.80 -7.86
CA ALA A 158 -6.44 -8.95 -8.56
C ALA A 158 -5.77 -9.71 -9.73
N ARG A 159 -5.33 -10.96 -9.50
CA ARG A 159 -4.77 -11.83 -10.54
C ARG A 159 -5.75 -12.10 -11.67
N GLU A 160 -7.02 -12.41 -11.33
CA GLU A 160 -8.08 -12.58 -12.33
C GLU A 160 -8.25 -11.33 -13.21
N LEU A 161 -8.34 -10.14 -12.61
CA LEU A 161 -8.53 -8.88 -13.30
C LEU A 161 -7.36 -8.55 -14.25
N PHE A 162 -6.13 -8.69 -13.75
CA PHE A 162 -4.94 -8.40 -14.55
C PHE A 162 -4.69 -9.46 -15.63
N SER A 163 -5.09 -10.71 -15.41
CA SER A 163 -4.99 -11.78 -16.43
C SER A 163 -5.81 -11.48 -17.68
N GLN A 164 -6.99 -10.88 -17.53
CA GLN A 164 -7.82 -10.38 -18.64
C GLN A 164 -7.10 -9.31 -19.47
N GLN A 165 -6.07 -8.67 -18.90
CA GLN A 165 -5.21 -7.71 -19.55
C GLN A 165 -3.89 -8.31 -20.04
N ARG A 166 -3.73 -9.65 -20.04
CA ARG A 166 -2.50 -10.39 -20.37
C ARG A 166 -1.33 -10.06 -19.46
N MET A 167 -1.60 -9.80 -18.20
CA MET A 167 -0.61 -9.53 -17.16
C MET A 167 -0.89 -10.40 -15.92
N HIS A 168 0.14 -10.63 -15.12
CA HIS A 168 0.04 -11.29 -13.84
C HIS A 168 0.32 -10.29 -12.71
N TYR A 169 -0.64 -10.16 -11.81
CA TYR A 169 -0.48 -9.38 -10.57
C TYR A 169 0.26 -10.24 -9.55
N VAL A 170 1.51 -9.91 -9.25
CA VAL A 170 2.32 -10.70 -8.31
C VAL A 170 1.89 -10.44 -6.87
N GLY A 171 1.81 -9.16 -6.48
CA GLY A 171 1.36 -8.76 -5.15
C GLY A 171 1.39 -7.25 -4.92
N PRO A 172 0.71 -6.79 -3.84
CA PRO A 172 0.73 -5.40 -3.40
C PRO A 172 2.06 -5.03 -2.76
N ILE A 173 2.38 -3.74 -2.78
CA ILE A 173 3.56 -3.16 -2.13
C ILE A 173 3.12 -1.91 -1.37
N HIS A 174 3.15 -1.98 -0.04
CA HIS A 174 2.76 -0.89 0.83
C HIS A 174 3.82 0.21 0.86
N HIS A 175 3.40 1.48 0.87
CA HIS A 175 4.37 2.57 1.06
C HIS A 175 3.98 3.57 2.17
N GLY A 176 2.74 3.64 2.59
CA GLY A 176 2.33 4.49 3.70
C GLY A 176 1.28 5.53 3.30
N PRO A 177 0.92 6.43 4.22
CA PRO A 177 -0.13 7.42 3.97
C PRO A 177 0.34 8.51 3.02
N ASN A 178 -0.58 8.98 2.18
CA ASN A 178 -0.38 10.20 1.41
C ASN A 178 -0.72 11.43 2.25
N ILE A 179 0.02 12.52 2.06
CA ILE A 179 -0.23 13.80 2.73
C ILE A 179 -0.50 14.92 1.72
N ILE A 180 -1.26 15.93 2.15
CA ILE A 180 -1.60 17.09 1.33
C ILE A 180 -0.67 18.25 1.63
N HIS A 181 0.07 18.70 0.62
CA HIS A 181 0.86 19.93 0.64
C HIS A 181 0.07 21.09 0.05
N SER A 182 0.13 22.27 0.67
CA SER A 182 -0.63 23.44 0.24
C SER A 182 0.13 24.74 0.39
N LYS A 183 -0.13 25.68 -0.52
CA LYS A 183 0.33 27.07 -0.41
C LYS A 183 -0.44 27.89 0.62
N VAL A 184 -1.64 27.44 0.97
CA VAL A 184 -2.55 28.09 1.91
C VAL A 184 -2.94 27.14 3.04
N PRO A 185 -3.30 27.63 4.23
CA PRO A 185 -3.75 26.75 5.30
C PRO A 185 -5.08 26.09 4.92
N LEU A 186 -5.19 24.78 5.13
CA LEU A 186 -6.42 24.01 4.98
C LEU A 186 -6.75 23.41 6.35
N ARG A 187 -7.77 23.93 7.01
CA ARG A 187 -8.15 23.57 8.39
C ARG A 187 -9.53 22.95 8.47
N SER A 188 -10.31 23.04 7.39
CA SER A 188 -11.64 22.47 7.28
C SER A 188 -11.87 21.90 5.89
N ILE A 189 -12.92 21.11 5.71
CA ILE A 189 -13.32 20.57 4.40
C ILE A 189 -13.71 21.71 3.44
N GLU A 190 -14.29 22.78 3.96
CA GLU A 190 -14.70 23.95 3.18
C GLU A 190 -13.49 24.72 2.57
N ASP A 191 -12.31 24.64 3.21
CA ASP A 191 -11.10 25.30 2.70
C ASP A 191 -10.61 24.72 1.36
N PHE A 192 -11.03 23.52 1.00
CA PHE A 192 -10.72 22.92 -0.31
C PHE A 192 -11.53 23.53 -1.45
N ALA A 193 -12.63 24.21 -1.18
CA ALA A 193 -13.49 24.78 -2.21
C ALA A 193 -12.72 25.78 -3.09
N GLY A 194 -12.83 25.60 -4.41
CA GLY A 194 -12.18 26.45 -5.41
C GLY A 194 -10.68 26.22 -5.59
N ARG A 195 -10.00 25.43 -4.74
CA ARG A 195 -8.55 25.16 -4.84
C ARG A 195 -8.23 24.33 -6.07
N LYS A 196 -7.15 24.70 -6.77
CA LYS A 196 -6.58 23.90 -7.86
C LYS A 196 -5.71 22.82 -7.23
N MET A 197 -6.19 21.59 -7.24
CA MET A 197 -5.62 20.50 -6.48
C MET A 197 -5.18 19.34 -7.39
N ARG A 198 -3.93 18.92 -7.26
CA ARG A 198 -3.46 17.66 -7.86
C ARG A 198 -3.86 16.49 -6.98
N LEU A 199 -4.49 15.50 -7.59
CA LEU A 199 -4.84 14.22 -6.98
C LEU A 199 -4.52 13.06 -7.94
N PRO A 200 -4.41 11.82 -7.45
CA PRO A 200 -4.10 10.67 -8.31
C PRO A 200 -5.25 10.24 -9.23
N GLY A 201 -6.37 10.95 -9.23
CA GLY A 201 -7.57 10.61 -9.99
C GLY A 201 -8.52 9.69 -9.23
N GLY A 202 -9.42 9.03 -9.97
CA GLY A 202 -10.35 8.05 -9.43
C GLY A 202 -11.27 8.59 -8.33
N MET A 203 -11.60 7.74 -7.38
CA MET A 203 -12.51 8.06 -6.26
C MET A 203 -11.96 9.20 -5.38
N VAL A 204 -10.64 9.24 -5.16
CA VAL A 204 -10.00 10.29 -4.34
C VAL A 204 -10.31 11.67 -4.92
N ALA A 205 -10.14 11.84 -6.23
CA ALA A 205 -10.46 13.12 -6.88
C ALA A 205 -11.93 13.48 -6.77
N GLU A 206 -12.85 12.53 -6.94
CA GLU A 206 -14.30 12.76 -6.88
C GLU A 206 -14.77 13.18 -5.47
N VAL A 207 -14.14 12.69 -4.40
CA VAL A 207 -14.46 13.13 -3.03
C VAL A 207 -14.08 14.59 -2.84
N PHE A 208 -12.90 15.01 -3.26
CA PHE A 208 -12.47 16.41 -3.15
C PHE A 208 -13.21 17.35 -4.11
N GLN A 209 -13.63 16.85 -5.29
CA GLN A 209 -14.55 17.61 -6.17
C GLN A 209 -15.88 17.88 -5.47
N ALA A 210 -16.38 16.92 -4.71
CA ALA A 210 -17.60 17.12 -3.94
C ALA A 210 -17.42 18.08 -2.75
N ALA A 211 -16.20 18.27 -2.27
CA ALA A 211 -15.83 19.35 -1.34
C ALA A 211 -15.58 20.69 -2.07
N GLY A 212 -15.81 20.76 -3.38
CA GLY A 212 -15.67 21.98 -4.18
C GLY A 212 -14.28 22.23 -4.77
N ALA A 213 -13.32 21.30 -4.63
CA ALA A 213 -11.99 21.45 -5.22
C ALA A 213 -12.01 21.30 -6.75
N LYS A 214 -11.09 21.99 -7.43
CA LYS A 214 -10.82 21.84 -8.86
C LYS A 214 -9.65 20.88 -9.06
N THR A 215 -9.94 19.63 -9.37
CA THR A 215 -8.92 18.57 -9.38
C THR A 215 -8.29 18.36 -10.76
N THR A 216 -7.01 18.00 -10.77
CA THR A 216 -6.29 17.59 -11.96
C THR A 216 -5.42 16.38 -11.65
N LEU A 217 -5.28 15.45 -12.61
CA LEU A 217 -4.40 14.31 -12.53
C LEU A 217 -3.06 14.65 -13.17
N LEU A 218 -1.97 14.56 -12.39
CA LEU A 218 -0.60 14.68 -12.86
C LEU A 218 0.23 13.53 -12.30
N PRO A 219 1.21 13.00 -13.04
CA PRO A 219 2.18 12.06 -12.50
C PRO A 219 3.05 12.72 -11.42
N GLY A 220 3.60 11.92 -10.50
CA GLY A 220 4.37 12.43 -9.35
C GLY A 220 5.52 13.38 -9.73
N SER A 221 6.22 13.06 -10.83
CA SER A 221 7.33 13.88 -11.35
C SER A 221 6.94 15.27 -11.88
N GLU A 222 5.65 15.55 -12.06
CA GLU A 222 5.14 16.84 -12.57
C GLU A 222 4.55 17.73 -11.46
N ILE A 223 4.45 17.22 -10.23
CA ILE A 223 3.80 17.95 -9.13
C ILE A 223 4.62 19.19 -8.72
N PHE A 224 5.94 19.03 -8.49
CA PHE A 224 6.78 20.15 -8.09
C PHE A 224 6.73 21.30 -9.09
N PRO A 225 6.98 21.10 -10.40
CA PRO A 225 6.90 22.20 -11.37
C PRO A 225 5.50 22.79 -11.51
N ALA A 226 4.43 22.00 -11.29
CA ALA A 226 3.06 22.52 -11.32
C ALA A 226 2.75 23.40 -10.10
N LEU A 227 3.24 23.04 -8.91
CA LEU A 227 3.18 23.88 -7.71
C LEU A 227 4.00 25.15 -7.92
N GLU A 228 5.25 25.03 -8.34
CA GLU A 228 6.16 26.17 -8.54
C GLU A 228 5.54 27.24 -9.46
N LYS A 229 5.01 26.81 -10.61
CA LYS A 229 4.39 27.69 -11.63
C LYS A 229 2.98 28.16 -11.26
N GLY A 230 2.39 27.71 -10.15
CA GLY A 230 1.02 28.08 -9.77
C GLY A 230 -0.08 27.47 -10.63
N VAL A 231 0.23 26.41 -11.39
CA VAL A 231 -0.78 25.62 -12.11
C VAL A 231 -1.72 24.95 -11.10
N ILE A 232 -1.17 24.51 -9.97
CA ILE A 232 -1.91 23.99 -8.82
C ILE A 232 -1.51 24.73 -7.55
N ASP A 233 -2.41 24.77 -6.56
CA ASP A 233 -2.20 25.40 -5.26
C ASP A 233 -2.00 24.35 -4.16
N VAL A 234 -2.51 23.14 -4.39
CA VAL A 234 -2.56 22.02 -3.45
C VAL A 234 -2.15 20.75 -4.17
N ALA A 235 -1.40 19.91 -3.52
CA ALA A 235 -1.03 18.59 -4.05
C ALA A 235 -1.12 17.53 -2.97
N ASP A 236 -1.86 16.47 -3.26
CA ASP A 236 -1.71 15.17 -2.63
C ASP A 236 -0.51 14.46 -3.27
N TYR A 237 0.33 13.87 -2.44
CA TYR A 237 1.34 12.90 -2.85
C TYR A 237 1.70 12.02 -1.64
N VAL A 238 2.66 11.14 -1.82
CA VAL A 238 3.11 10.15 -0.83
C VAL A 238 3.57 10.77 0.51
N GLY A 239 4.26 10.02 1.34
CA GLY A 239 4.70 10.41 2.67
C GLY A 239 5.79 11.50 2.72
N PRO A 240 6.12 11.98 3.93
CA PRO A 240 7.01 13.12 4.16
C PRO A 240 8.39 13.00 3.50
N ALA A 241 9.05 11.84 3.61
CA ALA A 241 10.44 11.68 3.15
C ALA A 241 10.60 11.90 1.65
N VAL A 242 9.71 11.30 0.85
CA VAL A 242 9.74 11.46 -0.61
C VAL A 242 9.34 12.87 -1.00
N ASN A 243 8.29 13.42 -0.38
CA ASN A 243 7.80 14.77 -0.69
C ASN A 243 8.84 15.85 -0.33
N TYR A 244 9.59 15.66 0.76
CA TYR A 244 10.72 16.54 1.10
C TYR A 244 11.84 16.45 0.06
N ALA A 245 12.23 15.22 -0.32
CA ALA A 245 13.27 14.99 -1.32
C ALA A 245 12.90 15.55 -2.71
N LEU A 246 11.60 15.60 -3.05
CA LEU A 246 11.09 16.24 -4.26
C LEU A 246 10.97 17.77 -4.16
N GLY A 247 11.34 18.36 -3.02
CA GLY A 247 11.41 19.80 -2.84
C GLY A 247 10.08 20.49 -2.50
N PHE A 248 9.04 19.76 -2.10
CA PHE A 248 7.71 20.36 -1.86
C PHE A 248 7.74 21.44 -0.79
N HIS A 249 8.61 21.36 0.21
CA HIS A 249 8.86 22.38 1.22
C HIS A 249 9.30 23.74 0.65
N GLN A 250 9.85 23.78 -0.57
CA GLN A 250 10.31 25.01 -1.22
C GLN A 250 9.16 25.78 -1.88
N VAL A 251 8.07 25.10 -2.24
CA VAL A 251 6.96 25.63 -3.04
C VAL A 251 5.61 25.60 -2.32
N THR A 252 5.55 24.99 -1.13
CA THR A 252 4.38 24.97 -0.24
C THR A 252 4.78 25.32 1.19
N ARG A 253 3.86 25.86 1.96
CA ARG A 253 4.10 26.22 3.37
C ARG A 253 3.33 25.33 4.35
N PHE A 254 2.27 24.69 3.90
CA PHE A 254 1.36 23.95 4.77
C PHE A 254 1.29 22.47 4.40
N ILE A 255 1.15 21.63 5.41
CA ILE A 255 0.75 20.23 5.28
C ILE A 255 -0.59 20.08 6.00
N SER A 256 -1.63 19.60 5.30
CA SER A 256 -2.93 19.30 5.89
C SER A 256 -3.06 17.81 6.18
N MET A 257 -3.45 17.49 7.41
CA MET A 257 -3.62 16.14 7.93
C MET A 257 -4.99 15.98 8.59
N GLY A 258 -5.40 14.74 8.83
CA GLY A 258 -6.54 14.43 9.68
C GLY A 258 -6.31 14.83 11.15
N PRO A 259 -7.30 14.60 12.03
CA PRO A 259 -7.16 14.79 13.48
C PRO A 259 -6.06 13.87 14.03
N PRO A 260 -5.64 14.05 15.30
CA PRO A 260 -4.67 13.18 15.95
C PRO A 260 -5.05 11.69 15.81
N GLY A 261 -4.08 10.87 15.37
CA GLY A 261 -4.31 9.45 15.05
C GLY A 261 -4.65 9.17 13.58
N PHE A 262 -4.96 10.20 12.77
CA PHE A 262 -5.20 10.08 11.33
C PHE A 262 -4.24 10.97 10.54
N MET A 263 -3.22 10.39 9.94
CA MET A 263 -2.35 11.16 9.04
C MET A 263 -3.09 11.54 7.77
N SER A 264 -3.82 10.58 7.18
CA SER A 264 -4.58 10.76 5.95
C SER A 264 -5.97 10.10 6.06
N LEU A 265 -7.02 10.85 5.72
CA LEU A 265 -8.39 10.34 5.61
C LEU A 265 -8.70 9.78 4.22
N TYR A 266 -7.93 10.20 3.23
CA TYR A 266 -8.23 9.96 1.82
C TYR A 266 -7.36 8.85 1.21
N GLN A 267 -6.16 8.62 1.72
CA GLN A 267 -5.29 7.48 1.40
C GLN A 267 -4.46 7.10 2.62
N PRO A 268 -5.04 6.35 3.58
CA PRO A 268 -4.38 6.02 4.85
C PRO A 268 -3.12 5.18 4.70
N VAL A 269 -3.12 4.22 3.76
CA VAL A 269 -1.97 3.39 3.38
C VAL A 269 -2.04 3.15 1.89
N ASP A 270 -1.32 3.95 1.12
CA ASP A 270 -1.35 3.76 -0.33
C ASP A 270 -0.44 2.61 -0.77
N LEU A 271 -0.80 2.01 -1.88
CA LEU A 271 -0.17 0.81 -2.40
C LEU A 271 0.30 1.02 -3.83
N MET A 272 1.46 0.45 -4.08
CA MET A 272 1.93 0.06 -5.40
C MET A 272 1.71 -1.43 -5.60
N ASP A 273 2.04 -1.95 -6.76
CA ASP A 273 2.05 -3.38 -7.02
C ASP A 273 3.29 -3.79 -7.83
N LEU A 274 3.55 -5.08 -7.85
CA LEU A 274 4.37 -5.68 -8.90
C LEU A 274 3.43 -6.40 -9.87
N THR A 275 3.41 -5.93 -11.12
CA THR A 275 2.67 -6.56 -12.21
C THR A 275 3.61 -6.89 -13.36
N VAL A 276 3.49 -8.11 -13.88
CA VAL A 276 4.36 -8.70 -14.89
C VAL A 276 3.57 -9.03 -16.14
N GLY A 277 4.14 -8.83 -17.32
CA GLY A 277 3.56 -9.30 -18.58
C GLY A 277 3.40 -10.83 -18.59
N MET A 278 2.24 -11.33 -19.00
CA MET A 278 1.91 -12.76 -18.93
C MET A 278 2.94 -13.65 -19.65
N GLY A 279 3.51 -13.17 -20.76
CA GLY A 279 4.56 -13.92 -21.47
C GLY A 279 5.84 -14.08 -20.65
N ALA A 280 6.27 -13.01 -19.96
CA ALA A 280 7.45 -13.07 -19.09
C ALA A 280 7.18 -13.94 -17.86
N TRP A 281 5.97 -13.82 -17.26
CA TRP A 281 5.56 -14.65 -16.12
C TRP A 281 5.53 -16.15 -16.44
N ASN A 282 4.91 -16.52 -17.56
CA ASN A 282 4.78 -17.92 -17.99
C ASN A 282 6.10 -18.56 -18.45
N ALA A 283 7.12 -17.75 -18.75
CA ALA A 283 8.46 -18.24 -19.07
C ALA A 283 9.26 -18.66 -17.83
N LEU A 284 8.82 -18.29 -16.64
CA LEU A 284 9.46 -18.71 -15.39
C LEU A 284 9.06 -20.12 -14.98
N SER A 285 9.98 -20.82 -14.31
CA SER A 285 9.65 -22.07 -13.64
C SER A 285 8.63 -21.85 -12.51
N PRO A 286 7.80 -22.86 -12.16
CA PRO A 286 6.87 -22.74 -11.02
C PRO A 286 7.58 -22.36 -9.71
N GLN A 287 8.81 -22.82 -9.50
CA GLN A 287 9.62 -22.48 -8.34
C GLN A 287 10.01 -21.00 -8.33
N MET A 288 10.37 -20.44 -9.50
CA MET A 288 10.70 -19.03 -9.62
C MET A 288 9.46 -18.15 -9.45
N GLN A 289 8.31 -18.57 -9.98
CA GLN A 289 7.03 -17.88 -9.75
C GLN A 289 6.70 -17.81 -8.26
N GLN A 290 6.78 -18.94 -7.56
CA GLN A 290 6.55 -19.00 -6.11
C GLN A 290 7.57 -18.15 -5.34
N PHE A 291 8.84 -18.18 -5.74
CA PHE A 291 9.87 -17.30 -5.15
C PHE A 291 9.49 -15.84 -5.27
N LEU A 292 9.11 -15.36 -6.47
CA LEU A 292 8.74 -13.96 -6.68
C LEU A 292 7.49 -13.55 -5.90
N GLU A 293 6.49 -14.41 -5.79
CA GLU A 293 5.30 -14.15 -4.97
C GLU A 293 5.65 -13.93 -3.49
N MET A 294 6.52 -14.77 -2.94
CA MET A 294 7.01 -14.62 -1.58
C MET A 294 7.93 -13.39 -1.43
N GLU A 295 8.81 -13.17 -2.39
CA GLU A 295 9.77 -12.08 -2.35
C GLU A 295 9.11 -10.70 -2.44
N VAL A 296 8.01 -10.58 -3.21
CA VAL A 296 7.23 -9.33 -3.27
C VAL A 296 6.56 -9.02 -1.94
N HIS A 297 6.04 -10.03 -1.24
CA HIS A 297 5.46 -9.84 0.09
C HIS A 297 6.53 -9.36 1.09
N VAL A 298 7.68 -10.03 1.12
CA VAL A 298 8.81 -9.61 1.97
C VAL A 298 9.28 -8.20 1.60
N TYR A 299 9.38 -7.89 0.31
CA TYR A 299 9.74 -6.56 -0.16
C TYR A 299 8.72 -5.51 0.27
N SER A 300 7.42 -5.80 0.21
CA SER A 300 6.35 -4.90 0.65
C SER A 300 6.57 -4.44 2.10
N ASP A 301 6.83 -5.38 3.02
CA ASP A 301 7.08 -5.09 4.43
C ASP A 301 8.36 -4.26 4.63
N MET A 302 9.44 -4.67 3.98
CA MET A 302 10.73 -3.96 4.07
C MET A 302 10.65 -2.56 3.45
N HIS A 303 9.94 -2.42 2.34
CA HIS A 303 9.70 -1.13 1.69
C HIS A 303 8.90 -0.20 2.60
N HIS A 304 7.78 -0.68 3.15
CA HIS A 304 6.98 0.10 4.10
C HIS A 304 7.79 0.53 5.32
N ALA A 305 8.52 -0.39 5.96
CA ALA A 305 9.35 -0.08 7.12
C ALA A 305 10.44 0.96 6.79
N GLY A 306 11.07 0.83 5.62
CA GLY A 306 12.08 1.78 5.14
C GLY A 306 11.52 3.18 4.88
N ILE A 307 10.33 3.27 4.27
CA ILE A 307 9.61 4.54 4.07
C ILE A 307 9.25 5.16 5.43
N GLN A 308 8.63 4.40 6.35
CA GLN A 308 8.20 4.92 7.65
C GLN A 308 9.37 5.46 8.48
N LYS A 309 10.52 4.76 8.44
CA LYS A 309 11.73 5.28 9.11
C LYS A 309 12.20 6.61 8.50
N ALA A 310 12.23 6.70 7.18
CA ALA A 310 12.66 7.93 6.51
C ALA A 310 11.65 9.08 6.72
N ASP A 311 10.35 8.77 6.82
CA ASP A 311 9.30 9.75 7.11
C ASP A 311 9.48 10.38 8.49
N GLN A 312 9.87 9.61 9.51
CA GLN A 312 10.19 10.16 10.83
C GLN A 312 11.31 11.22 10.76
N ASP A 313 12.38 10.92 10.02
CA ASP A 313 13.51 11.84 9.86
C ASP A 313 13.12 13.09 9.03
N ALA A 314 12.14 12.95 8.13
CA ALA A 314 11.70 14.05 7.27
C ALA A 314 10.82 15.09 7.99
N TRP A 315 10.09 14.70 9.02
CA TRP A 315 9.27 15.64 9.79
C TRP A 315 10.10 16.76 10.43
N ALA A 316 11.25 16.43 11.03
CA ALA A 316 12.17 17.43 11.57
C ALA A 316 12.67 18.41 10.49
N LYS A 317 12.95 17.90 9.29
CA LYS A 317 13.36 18.74 8.16
C LYS A 317 12.26 19.67 7.66
N PHE A 318 11.00 19.23 7.65
CA PHE A 318 9.87 20.09 7.33
C PHE A 318 9.68 21.20 8.38
N GLU A 319 9.85 20.88 9.66
CA GLU A 319 9.80 21.86 10.75
C GLU A 319 10.92 22.90 10.62
N GLU A 320 12.18 22.45 10.39
CA GLU A 320 13.32 23.34 10.13
C GLU A 320 13.11 24.23 8.90
N ALA A 321 12.42 23.72 7.86
CA ALA A 321 12.05 24.50 6.68
C ALA A 321 10.88 25.47 6.91
N GLY A 322 10.32 25.53 8.12
CA GLY A 322 9.20 26.40 8.49
C GLY A 322 7.85 25.95 7.97
N THR A 323 7.68 24.66 7.64
CA THR A 323 6.40 24.08 7.25
C THR A 323 5.44 24.04 8.44
N VAL A 324 4.20 24.42 8.22
CA VAL A 324 3.14 24.45 9.23
C VAL A 324 2.16 23.30 8.98
N VAL A 325 2.00 22.42 9.96
CA VAL A 325 0.99 21.36 9.91
C VAL A 325 -0.36 21.94 10.35
N THR A 326 -1.39 21.79 9.49
CA THR A 326 -2.79 22.06 9.81
C THR A 326 -3.53 20.73 9.95
N ARG A 327 -4.57 20.69 10.81
CA ARG A 327 -5.34 19.47 11.04
C ARG A 327 -6.83 19.76 10.85
N LEU A 328 -7.50 18.80 10.23
CA LEU A 328 -8.96 18.77 10.17
C LEU A 328 -9.51 18.39 11.54
N SER A 329 -10.71 18.85 11.85
CA SER A 329 -11.42 18.53 13.08
C SER A 329 -12.15 17.18 12.97
N GLU A 330 -12.65 16.66 14.11
CA GLU A 330 -13.54 15.48 14.10
C GLU A 330 -14.85 15.76 13.32
N GLU A 331 -15.37 17.00 13.37
CA GLU A 331 -16.52 17.41 12.57
C GLU A 331 -16.21 17.33 11.07
N ASP A 332 -15.00 17.71 10.66
CA ASP A 332 -14.55 17.56 9.27
C ASP A 332 -14.43 16.10 8.85
N VAL A 333 -14.05 15.21 9.76
CA VAL A 333 -14.08 13.76 9.48
C VAL A 333 -15.51 13.29 9.17
N GLU A 334 -16.50 13.73 9.94
CA GLU A 334 -17.90 13.40 9.66
C GLU A 334 -18.38 13.97 8.32
N LYS A 335 -17.98 15.21 7.99
CA LYS A 335 -18.26 15.78 6.66
C LYS A 335 -17.61 14.97 5.56
N PHE A 336 -16.36 14.57 5.75
CA PHE A 336 -15.60 13.76 4.79
C PHE A 336 -16.25 12.38 4.58
N ILE A 337 -16.73 11.73 5.65
CA ILE A 337 -17.47 10.47 5.59
C ILE A 337 -18.72 10.63 4.68
N ARG A 338 -19.49 11.70 4.88
CA ARG A 338 -20.68 11.99 4.05
C ARG A 338 -20.35 12.22 2.58
N LEU A 339 -19.15 12.71 2.27
CA LEU A 339 -18.67 12.88 0.89
C LEU A 339 -18.13 11.58 0.30
N ALA A 340 -17.43 10.76 1.09
CA ALA A 340 -16.71 9.59 0.61
C ALA A 340 -17.63 8.37 0.38
N ILE A 341 -18.52 8.07 1.32
CA ILE A 341 -19.34 6.84 1.27
C ILE A 341 -20.21 6.76 -0.01
N PRO A 342 -20.91 7.79 -0.47
CA PRO A 342 -21.63 7.70 -1.74
C PRO A 342 -20.72 7.40 -2.94
N ARG A 343 -19.45 7.83 -2.89
CA ARG A 343 -18.46 7.56 -3.95
C ARG A 343 -17.98 6.12 -3.93
N TRP A 344 -17.88 5.48 -2.75
CA TRP A 344 -17.60 4.06 -2.67
C TRP A 344 -18.59 3.25 -3.50
N PHE A 345 -19.87 3.45 -3.25
CA PHE A 345 -20.93 2.73 -3.96
C PHE A 345 -21.03 3.15 -5.44
N ALA A 346 -20.80 4.43 -5.75
CA ALA A 346 -20.77 4.86 -7.15
C ALA A 346 -19.65 4.15 -7.93
N TRP A 347 -18.44 4.01 -7.35
CA TRP A 347 -17.34 3.29 -7.97
C TRP A 347 -17.57 1.77 -8.00
N ALA A 348 -18.04 1.18 -6.92
CA ALA A 348 -18.39 -0.24 -6.88
C ALA A 348 -19.47 -0.58 -7.91
N ASN A 349 -20.39 0.33 -8.18
CA ASN A 349 -21.48 0.15 -9.15
C ASN A 349 -21.08 0.46 -10.60
N LYS A 350 -19.81 0.71 -10.91
CA LYS A 350 -19.36 0.88 -12.30
C LYS A 350 -19.30 -0.44 -13.06
N ASP A 351 -18.89 -1.53 -12.40
CA ASP A 351 -18.91 -2.88 -12.98
C ASP A 351 -18.98 -3.97 -11.89
N LYS A 352 -19.21 -5.22 -12.31
CA LYS A 352 -19.34 -6.38 -11.41
C LYS A 352 -18.05 -6.66 -10.61
N ASN A 353 -16.89 -6.43 -11.22
CA ASN A 353 -15.61 -6.70 -10.57
C ASN A 353 -15.34 -5.68 -9.46
N ALA A 354 -15.63 -4.39 -9.73
CA ALA A 354 -15.54 -3.35 -8.72
C ALA A 354 -16.47 -3.63 -7.52
N ALA A 355 -17.72 -4.05 -7.79
CA ALA A 355 -18.65 -4.44 -6.73
C ALA A 355 -18.14 -5.63 -5.92
N ARG A 356 -17.60 -6.66 -6.58
CA ARG A 356 -17.07 -7.87 -5.94
C ARG A 356 -15.90 -7.54 -5.00
N VAL A 357 -14.93 -6.74 -5.46
CA VAL A 357 -13.78 -6.32 -4.64
C VAL A 357 -14.25 -5.50 -3.46
N PHE A 358 -15.07 -4.48 -3.71
CA PHE A 358 -15.56 -3.59 -2.67
C PHE A 358 -16.42 -4.31 -1.63
N LYS A 359 -17.26 -5.27 -2.04
CA LYS A 359 -18.09 -6.03 -1.10
C LYS A 359 -17.27 -6.75 -0.05
N ILE A 360 -16.18 -7.41 -0.44
CA ILE A 360 -15.30 -8.10 0.49
C ILE A 360 -14.70 -7.10 1.51
N GLN A 361 -14.24 -5.95 1.04
CA GLN A 361 -13.69 -4.93 1.92
C GLN A 361 -14.75 -4.30 2.81
N LEU A 362 -15.95 -4.04 2.28
CA LEU A 362 -17.05 -3.51 3.06
C LEU A 362 -17.46 -4.48 4.18
N ASP A 363 -17.62 -5.77 3.85
CA ASP A 363 -17.94 -6.80 4.85
C ASP A 363 -16.86 -6.88 5.93
N TYR A 364 -15.59 -6.76 5.55
CA TYR A 364 -14.46 -6.74 6.48
C TYR A 364 -14.47 -5.48 7.37
N MET A 365 -14.65 -4.29 6.80
CA MET A 365 -14.75 -3.03 7.56
C MET A 365 -15.96 -2.98 8.51
N MET A 366 -17.05 -3.68 8.17
CA MET A 366 -18.25 -3.81 9.01
C MET A 366 -18.18 -4.96 10.02
N SER A 367 -17.18 -5.85 9.90
CA SER A 367 -17.02 -6.99 10.80
C SER A 367 -16.69 -6.57 12.23
N GLY A 368 -16.93 -7.46 13.20
CA GLY A 368 -16.53 -7.25 14.59
C GLY A 368 -15.01 -7.09 14.79
N SER A 369 -14.21 -7.46 13.79
CA SER A 369 -12.74 -7.29 13.84
C SER A 369 -12.31 -5.85 13.67
N LEU A 370 -12.98 -5.08 12.78
CA LEU A 370 -12.68 -3.68 12.52
C LEU A 370 -13.74 -2.73 13.06
N GLY A 371 -14.99 -2.91 12.68
CA GLY A 371 -16.16 -2.21 13.21
C GLY A 371 -16.22 -0.69 13.00
N TYR A 372 -15.39 -0.14 12.11
CA TYR A 372 -15.37 1.31 11.86
C TYR A 372 -16.28 1.78 10.73
N VAL A 373 -16.97 0.85 10.08
CA VAL A 373 -18.11 1.12 9.20
C VAL A 373 -19.33 0.43 9.77
N ASN A 374 -20.44 1.14 9.89
CA ASN A 374 -21.70 0.62 10.40
C ASN A 374 -22.85 0.86 9.42
N LYS A 375 -24.02 0.29 9.73
CA LYS A 375 -25.20 0.35 8.85
C LYS A 375 -25.73 1.76 8.66
N ASP A 376 -25.60 2.61 9.68
CA ASP A 376 -26.12 3.99 9.61
C ASP A 376 -25.27 4.83 8.63
N MET A 377 -23.94 4.60 8.61
CA MET A 377 -23.04 5.28 7.69
C MET A 377 -23.36 4.98 6.22
N ILE A 378 -23.82 3.78 5.92
CA ILE A 378 -24.12 3.31 4.54
C ILE A 378 -25.63 3.33 4.23
N GLN A 379 -26.43 3.94 5.08
CA GLN A 379 -27.88 4.01 4.87
C GLN A 379 -28.24 4.60 3.51
N GLY A 380 -29.13 3.96 2.77
CA GLY A 380 -29.54 4.38 1.42
C GLY A 380 -28.57 3.99 0.31
N GLN A 381 -27.43 3.35 0.63
CA GLN A 381 -26.47 2.87 -0.35
C GLN A 381 -26.72 1.39 -0.69
N GLN A 382 -26.58 1.00 -1.94
CA GLN A 382 -26.77 -0.37 -2.39
C GLN A 382 -25.76 -0.76 -3.48
N LEU A 383 -25.31 -2.01 -3.44
CA LEU A 383 -24.57 -2.62 -4.55
C LEU A 383 -25.53 -3.18 -5.58
N LYS A 384 -25.29 -2.88 -6.85
CA LYS A 384 -26.10 -3.41 -7.97
C LYS A 384 -25.83 -4.90 -8.22
N TRP A 385 -24.63 -5.35 -7.87
CA TRP A 385 -24.18 -6.73 -8.02
C TRP A 385 -23.70 -7.23 -6.65
N SER A 386 -24.63 -7.74 -5.86
CA SER A 386 -24.38 -8.33 -4.52
C SER A 386 -24.46 -9.85 -4.58
#